data_8196f211fd170ec27e0551898776ab38
#
_entry.id   8196f211fd170ec27e0551898776ab38
#
_cell.length_a   1.000
_cell.length_b   1.000
_cell.length_c   1.000
_cell.angle_alpha   90.00
_cell.angle_beta   90.00
_cell.angle_gamma   90.00
#
_symmetry.space_group_name_H-M   'P 1'
#
loop_
_entity.id
_entity.type
_entity.pdbx_description
1 polymer ?
#
loop_
_entity_poly.entity_id
_entity_poly.type
_entity_poly.pdbx_seq_one_letter_code
_entity_poly.pdbx_strand_id
1 'polypeptide(L)'
;MNNYNTHNLVTFSNSLLKHFGVKPFHQTEEAVDKVLVGHKKVVAILFDGMGRNIQRMHLKENSFVREHYLCTINSTFPPTTTAATTAFLTGKYPIETGWMSWAQYFEKYNRNIILFRNVDYNTGETVTPEHIADTELPIKSITDLVKEQNPDVEVFNVKRFPVDPNGPKKLRDLERIIDKSITGVESCLGYFYYDSPDYEMHAHGIDNWRIHIIMRRINDIVRRLAKKHPDTLFFTFADHGHINVKFLDMDEHPDLMCLLKHPTSFEKRTPVFFIKDGKQKEFEELFRKYYGDHFLLMSKKEAIESQIFGEGEVNPKALEFIGDYVATSIDKYCLYANSEMKDFMMFKGHHAGNTEDEMKIDISAYNV
;
A
#
# COMPACT_ATOMS: atom_id res chain seq x y z
N MET A 1 -19.11 -8.59 0.85
CA MET A 1 -17.70 -8.17 0.92
C MET A 1 -17.32 -7.96 2.36
N ASN A 2 -16.07 -8.23 2.73
CA ASN A 2 -15.56 -7.93 4.06
C ASN A 2 -15.53 -6.40 4.24
N ASN A 3 -15.94 -5.92 5.42
CA ASN A 3 -15.79 -4.50 5.74
C ASN A 3 -14.34 -4.24 6.15
N TYR A 4 -13.54 -3.65 5.24
CA TYR A 4 -12.14 -3.30 5.48
C TYR A 4 -11.95 -1.94 6.17
N ASN A 5 -13.04 -1.21 6.47
CA ASN A 5 -12.99 0.12 7.07
C ASN A 5 -12.79 0.10 8.60
N THR A 6 -12.74 -1.08 9.21
CA THR A 6 -12.42 -1.25 10.63
C THR A 6 -11.12 -2.04 10.76
N HIS A 7 -10.30 -1.70 11.75
CA HIS A 7 -9.03 -2.38 12.02
C HIS A 7 -8.11 -2.41 10.77
N ASN A 8 -7.62 -1.26 10.35
CA ASN A 8 -6.80 -1.12 9.15
C ASN A 8 -5.67 -0.09 9.32
N LEU A 9 -4.90 0.15 8.25
CA LEU A 9 -3.79 1.13 8.26
C LEU A 9 -4.24 2.55 8.61
N VAL A 10 -5.47 2.95 8.23
CA VAL A 10 -6.01 4.27 8.56
C VAL A 10 -6.29 4.37 10.05
N THR A 11 -6.91 3.33 10.67
CA THR A 11 -7.16 3.33 12.12
C THR A 11 -5.86 3.33 12.92
N PHE A 12 -4.83 2.61 12.44
CA PHE A 12 -3.49 2.64 13.05
C PHE A 12 -2.87 4.05 12.99
N SER A 13 -2.87 4.67 11.83
CA SER A 13 -2.35 6.03 11.64
C SER A 13 -3.08 7.07 12.51
N ASN A 14 -4.40 6.95 12.63
CA ASN A 14 -5.21 7.84 13.48
C ASN A 14 -4.92 7.66 14.97
N SER A 15 -4.49 6.47 15.43
CA SER A 15 -3.95 6.27 16.77
C SER A 15 -2.69 7.11 17.03
N LEU A 16 -1.78 7.18 16.04
CA LEU A 16 -0.58 8.02 16.13
C LEU A 16 -0.93 9.51 16.19
N LEU A 17 -1.85 9.98 15.34
CA LEU A 17 -2.34 11.36 15.38
C LEU A 17 -2.91 11.71 16.77
N LYS A 18 -3.82 10.87 17.29
CA LYS A 18 -4.42 11.05 18.62
C LYS A 18 -3.38 11.11 19.73
N HIS A 19 -2.40 10.22 19.70
CA HIS A 19 -1.32 10.15 20.69
C HIS A 19 -0.52 11.46 20.75
N PHE A 20 -0.23 12.06 19.61
CA PHE A 20 0.48 13.34 19.53
C PHE A 20 -0.47 14.56 19.54
N GLY A 21 -1.70 14.43 20.03
CA GLY A 21 -2.64 15.53 20.25
C GLY A 21 -3.23 16.14 18.97
N VAL A 22 -3.07 15.49 17.82
CA VAL A 22 -3.76 15.87 16.59
C VAL A 22 -5.12 15.19 16.56
N LYS A 23 -6.18 15.94 16.23
CA LYS A 23 -7.54 15.36 16.12
C LYS A 23 -7.56 14.30 15.02
N PRO A 24 -7.94 13.04 15.33
CA PRO A 24 -8.06 11.99 14.33
C PRO A 24 -9.12 12.32 13.27
N PHE A 25 -8.89 11.87 12.05
CA PHE A 25 -9.87 11.97 10.96
C PHE A 25 -10.89 10.83 11.02
N HIS A 26 -10.45 9.65 11.48
CA HIS A 26 -11.23 8.42 11.56
C HIS A 26 -11.06 7.74 12.92
N GLN A 27 -11.67 6.57 13.09
CA GLN A 27 -11.52 5.75 14.28
C GLN A 27 -10.05 5.37 14.50
N THR A 28 -9.69 5.10 15.74
CA THR A 28 -8.35 4.65 16.15
C THR A 28 -8.33 3.15 16.39
N GLU A 29 -7.13 2.55 16.39
CA GLU A 29 -6.92 1.13 16.70
C GLU A 29 -6.69 0.96 18.20
N GLU A 30 -7.64 0.33 18.89
CA GLU A 30 -7.61 0.20 20.34
C GLU A 30 -6.34 -0.49 20.89
N ALA A 31 -5.86 -1.53 20.18
CA ALA A 31 -4.65 -2.22 20.58
C ALA A 31 -3.42 -1.30 20.52
N VAL A 32 -3.35 -0.45 19.50
CA VAL A 32 -2.29 0.55 19.34
C VAL A 32 -2.42 1.67 20.36
N ASP A 33 -3.64 2.18 20.58
CA ASP A 33 -3.90 3.24 21.58
C ASP A 33 -3.38 2.84 22.96
N LYS A 34 -3.59 1.58 23.36
CA LYS A 34 -3.16 1.07 24.67
C LYS A 34 -1.64 1.10 24.86
N VAL A 35 -0.90 0.68 23.84
CA VAL A 35 0.56 0.58 23.95
C VAL A 35 1.25 1.93 23.73
N LEU A 36 0.58 2.92 23.15
CA LEU A 36 1.12 4.27 22.99
C LEU A 36 1.21 5.06 24.31
N VAL A 37 0.41 4.70 25.33
CA VAL A 37 0.31 5.47 26.58
C VAL A 37 1.67 5.61 27.26
N GLY A 38 2.08 6.86 27.53
CA GLY A 38 3.33 7.19 28.23
C GLY A 38 4.57 7.28 27.35
N HIS A 39 4.53 6.87 26.10
CA HIS A 39 5.68 6.92 25.20
C HIS A 39 5.80 8.29 24.52
N LYS A 40 6.95 8.93 24.67
CA LYS A 40 7.28 10.19 23.97
C LYS A 40 7.97 9.95 22.63
N LYS A 41 8.63 8.79 22.47
CA LYS A 41 9.37 8.40 21.26
C LYS A 41 8.67 7.24 20.61
N VAL A 42 8.10 7.44 19.44
CA VAL A 42 7.37 6.44 18.67
C VAL A 42 7.96 6.33 17.26
N VAL A 43 8.30 5.13 16.86
CA VAL A 43 8.88 4.83 15.55
C VAL A 43 8.07 3.74 14.86
N ALA A 44 7.51 4.06 13.71
CA ALA A 44 6.77 3.16 12.84
C ALA A 44 7.65 2.76 11.64
N ILE A 45 7.99 1.47 11.52
CA ILE A 45 8.82 0.93 10.43
C ILE A 45 7.95 0.07 9.53
N LEU A 46 7.75 0.52 8.29
CA LEU A 46 7.03 -0.23 7.27
C LEU A 46 8.03 -1.02 6.42
N PHE A 47 7.82 -2.34 6.37
CA PHE A 47 8.49 -3.24 5.45
C PHE A 47 7.50 -3.68 4.38
N ASP A 48 7.69 -3.21 3.16
CA ASP A 48 6.79 -3.41 2.02
C ASP A 48 6.56 -4.90 1.74
N GLY A 49 5.29 -5.27 1.59
CA GLY A 49 4.87 -6.63 1.31
C GLY A 49 5.06 -7.63 2.47
N MET A 50 5.51 -7.20 3.66
CA MET A 50 5.72 -8.06 4.83
C MET A 50 4.40 -8.40 5.55
N GLY A 51 3.34 -8.77 4.82
CA GLY A 51 2.05 -9.12 5.38
C GLY A 51 2.10 -10.35 6.30
N ARG A 52 0.95 -10.64 6.91
CA ARG A 52 0.79 -11.73 7.88
C ARG A 52 1.25 -13.10 7.34
N ASN A 53 0.89 -13.42 6.09
CA ASN A 53 1.29 -14.68 5.45
C ASN A 53 2.80 -14.79 5.28
N ILE A 54 3.47 -13.71 4.88
CA ILE A 54 4.94 -13.66 4.68
C ILE A 54 5.68 -13.80 6.00
N GLN A 55 5.22 -13.12 7.05
CA GLN A 55 5.78 -13.27 8.39
C GLN A 55 5.67 -14.73 8.87
N ARG A 56 4.50 -15.36 8.71
CA ARG A 56 4.26 -16.74 9.15
C ARG A 56 5.03 -17.78 8.35
N MET A 57 5.23 -17.54 7.05
CA MET A 57 5.97 -18.43 6.16
C MET A 57 7.48 -18.42 6.46
N HIS A 58 8.05 -17.25 6.79
CA HIS A 58 9.51 -17.07 6.83
C HIS A 58 10.10 -16.87 8.22
N LEU A 59 9.29 -16.56 9.24
CA LEU A 59 9.73 -16.38 10.60
C LEU A 59 9.15 -17.47 11.52
N LYS A 60 10.01 -18.04 12.37
CA LYS A 60 9.56 -18.97 13.42
C LYS A 60 8.68 -18.23 14.44
N GLU A 61 7.85 -18.98 15.15
CA GLU A 61 6.99 -18.42 16.22
C GLU A 61 7.77 -17.69 17.31
N ASN A 62 8.93 -18.22 17.68
CA ASN A 62 9.85 -17.62 18.65
C ASN A 62 10.84 -16.62 18.03
N SER A 63 10.58 -16.08 16.86
CA SER A 63 11.34 -14.95 16.32
C SER A 63 10.94 -13.64 17.00
N PHE A 64 11.86 -12.71 17.12
CA PHE A 64 11.62 -11.46 17.84
C PHE A 64 10.41 -10.69 17.33
N VAL A 65 10.22 -10.59 16.02
CA VAL A 65 9.06 -9.93 15.41
C VAL A 65 7.76 -10.62 15.79
N ARG A 66 7.68 -11.97 15.70
CA ARG A 66 6.45 -12.70 15.98
C ARG A 66 6.13 -12.83 17.48
N GLU A 67 7.14 -12.88 18.35
CA GLU A 67 6.94 -12.85 19.81
C GLU A 67 6.36 -11.53 20.31
N HIS A 68 6.57 -10.44 19.58
CA HIS A 68 6.05 -9.11 19.89
C HIS A 68 4.81 -8.74 19.04
N TYR A 69 4.08 -9.74 18.55
CA TYR A 69 2.81 -9.54 17.87
C TYR A 69 1.83 -8.76 18.76
N LEU A 70 1.27 -7.69 18.22
CA LEU A 70 0.26 -6.87 18.91
C LEU A 70 -1.16 -7.19 18.42
N CYS A 71 -1.41 -7.02 17.14
CA CYS A 71 -2.72 -7.25 16.53
C CYS A 71 -2.60 -7.47 15.01
N THR A 72 -3.66 -8.00 14.41
CA THR A 72 -3.81 -8.09 12.96
C THR A 72 -4.80 -7.04 12.49
N ILE A 73 -4.40 -6.25 11.51
CA ILE A 73 -5.24 -5.27 10.83
C ILE A 73 -5.38 -5.62 9.34
N ASN A 74 -6.17 -4.83 8.62
CA ASN A 74 -6.26 -4.93 7.16
C ASN A 74 -5.38 -3.85 6.50
N SER A 75 -4.93 -4.14 5.29
CA SER A 75 -4.53 -3.12 4.33
C SER A 75 -5.73 -2.25 3.95
N THR A 76 -5.48 -1.16 3.22
CA THR A 76 -6.55 -0.49 2.46
C THR A 76 -6.81 -1.24 1.15
N PHE A 77 -7.95 -1.01 0.52
CA PHE A 77 -8.23 -1.58 -0.80
C PHE A 77 -8.02 -0.50 -1.89
N PRO A 78 -7.38 -0.86 -3.01
CA PRO A 78 -6.65 -2.11 -3.22
C PRO A 78 -5.38 -2.18 -2.35
N PRO A 79 -4.95 -3.38 -1.92
CA PRO A 79 -3.74 -3.57 -1.11
C PRO A 79 -2.50 -3.42 -1.98
N THR A 80 -2.15 -2.18 -2.27
CA THR A 80 -1.00 -1.78 -3.10
C THR A 80 -0.24 -0.66 -2.43
N THR A 81 1.07 -0.65 -2.60
CA THR A 81 2.00 0.29 -1.95
C THR A 81 1.51 1.73 -2.03
N THR A 82 1.08 2.18 -3.21
CA THR A 82 0.65 3.58 -3.41
C THR A 82 -0.55 3.95 -2.56
N ALA A 83 -1.62 3.15 -2.58
CA ALA A 83 -2.83 3.41 -1.81
C ALA A 83 -2.58 3.23 -0.31
N ALA A 84 -1.95 2.13 0.08
CA ALA A 84 -1.78 1.73 1.46
C ALA A 84 -0.78 2.63 2.23
N THR A 85 0.38 2.94 1.63
CA THR A 85 1.35 3.82 2.29
C THR A 85 0.84 5.26 2.38
N THR A 86 0.12 5.74 1.35
CA THR A 86 -0.50 7.07 1.40
C THR A 86 -1.61 7.13 2.44
N ALA A 87 -2.43 6.09 2.54
CA ALA A 87 -3.48 6.02 3.57
C ALA A 87 -2.89 6.06 4.98
N PHE A 88 -1.81 5.30 5.25
CA PHE A 88 -1.10 5.38 6.51
C PHE A 88 -0.49 6.77 6.74
N LEU A 89 0.21 7.32 5.74
CA LEU A 89 0.87 8.62 5.88
C LEU A 89 -0.08 9.80 6.05
N THR A 90 -1.33 9.69 5.62
CA THR A 90 -2.31 10.79 5.71
C THR A 90 -3.35 10.58 6.80
N GLY A 91 -3.52 9.36 7.29
CA GLY A 91 -4.64 8.99 8.17
C GLY A 91 -5.99 9.01 7.47
N LYS A 92 -6.02 8.94 6.13
CA LYS A 92 -7.20 9.03 5.28
C LYS A 92 -7.27 7.87 4.30
N TYR A 93 -8.47 7.53 3.86
CA TYR A 93 -8.71 6.45 2.91
C TYR A 93 -8.34 6.84 1.47
N PRO A 94 -8.10 5.85 0.58
CA PRO A 94 -7.83 6.10 -0.84
C PRO A 94 -8.90 6.95 -1.54
N ILE A 95 -10.18 6.75 -1.20
CA ILE A 95 -11.29 7.54 -1.76
C ILE A 95 -11.19 9.03 -1.40
N GLU A 96 -10.59 9.38 -0.26
CA GLU A 96 -10.42 10.76 0.20
C GLU A 96 -9.18 11.41 -0.42
N THR A 97 -8.10 10.64 -0.58
CA THR A 97 -6.82 11.17 -1.08
C THR A 97 -6.74 11.20 -2.61
N GLY A 98 -7.49 10.32 -3.27
CA GLY A 98 -7.35 10.07 -4.71
C GLY A 98 -6.14 9.20 -5.08
N TRP A 99 -5.32 8.78 -4.10
CA TRP A 99 -4.20 7.87 -4.30
C TRP A 99 -4.72 6.43 -4.24
N MET A 100 -5.23 5.95 -5.40
CA MET A 100 -6.01 4.72 -5.48
C MET A 100 -5.19 3.49 -5.86
N SER A 101 -4.09 3.69 -6.62
CA SER A 101 -3.34 2.58 -7.19
C SER A 101 -1.94 3.01 -7.64
N TRP A 102 -1.10 2.04 -8.00
CA TRP A 102 0.24 2.27 -8.55
C TRP A 102 0.21 3.14 -9.81
N ALA A 103 -0.64 2.79 -10.75
CA ALA A 103 -0.87 3.57 -11.97
C ALA A 103 -2.36 3.97 -12.07
N GLN A 104 -2.62 5.24 -12.38
CA GLN A 104 -3.97 5.78 -12.52
C GLN A 104 -4.11 6.51 -13.86
N TYR A 105 -5.28 6.36 -14.50
CA TYR A 105 -5.58 7.05 -15.75
C TYR A 105 -6.02 8.48 -15.47
N PHE A 106 -5.27 9.44 -16.00
CA PHE A 106 -5.58 10.84 -15.96
C PHE A 106 -6.13 11.30 -17.32
N GLU A 107 -7.41 11.59 -17.40
CA GLU A 107 -8.07 12.03 -18.62
C GLU A 107 -7.41 13.29 -19.21
N LYS A 108 -7.05 14.25 -18.36
CA LYS A 108 -6.35 15.49 -18.72
C LYS A 108 -5.08 15.26 -19.55
N TYR A 109 -4.39 14.18 -19.29
CA TYR A 109 -3.13 13.82 -19.96
C TYR A 109 -3.31 12.67 -20.95
N ASN A 110 -4.48 12.00 -20.97
CA ASN A 110 -4.78 10.81 -21.75
C ASN A 110 -3.73 9.69 -21.54
N ARG A 111 -3.34 9.44 -20.29
CA ARG A 111 -2.27 8.50 -19.93
C ARG A 111 -2.53 7.82 -18.58
N ASN A 112 -2.10 6.55 -18.48
CA ASN A 112 -1.90 5.91 -17.19
C ASN A 112 -0.57 6.40 -16.60
N ILE A 113 -0.60 6.93 -15.39
CA ILE A 113 0.57 7.56 -14.74
C ILE A 113 0.94 6.81 -13.48
N ILE A 114 2.21 6.40 -13.37
CA ILE A 114 2.79 5.88 -12.13
C ILE A 114 3.00 7.07 -11.18
N LEU A 115 2.15 7.16 -10.16
CA LEU A 115 2.11 8.34 -9.27
C LEU A 115 3.43 8.63 -8.58
N PHE A 116 4.07 7.64 -7.96
CA PHE A 116 5.34 7.86 -7.25
C PHE A 116 6.51 8.29 -8.13
N ARG A 117 6.43 8.06 -9.44
CA ARG A 117 7.52 8.35 -10.38
C ARG A 117 7.25 9.52 -11.30
N ASN A 118 6.01 9.99 -11.36
CA ASN A 118 5.58 11.02 -12.33
C ASN A 118 5.87 10.64 -13.78
N VAL A 119 5.69 9.36 -14.12
CA VAL A 119 5.97 8.83 -15.47
C VAL A 119 4.76 8.12 -16.05
N ASP A 120 4.67 8.16 -17.37
CA ASP A 120 3.73 7.35 -18.13
C ASP A 120 4.01 5.86 -17.93
N TYR A 121 2.98 5.07 -17.65
CA TYR A 121 3.09 3.65 -17.34
C TYR A 121 3.65 2.82 -18.49
N ASN A 122 3.32 3.19 -19.74
CA ASN A 122 3.70 2.40 -20.92
C ASN A 122 5.04 2.86 -21.51
N THR A 123 5.34 4.16 -21.47
CA THR A 123 6.55 4.70 -22.11
C THR A 123 7.69 4.95 -21.14
N GLY A 124 7.38 5.11 -19.84
CA GLY A 124 8.35 5.50 -18.81
C GLY A 124 8.80 6.96 -18.89
N GLU A 125 8.21 7.76 -19.80
CA GLU A 125 8.53 9.17 -19.95
C GLU A 125 7.94 10.01 -18.82
N THR A 126 8.66 11.03 -18.36
CA THR A 126 8.13 12.01 -17.40
C THR A 126 6.92 12.74 -17.98
N VAL A 127 5.81 12.77 -17.24
CA VAL A 127 4.55 13.35 -17.74
C VAL A 127 4.54 14.86 -17.65
N THR A 128 4.98 15.41 -16.52
CA THR A 128 4.98 16.85 -16.25
C THR A 128 6.31 17.27 -15.60
N PRO A 129 6.78 18.52 -15.82
CA PRO A 129 7.98 19.05 -15.15
C PRO A 129 7.84 19.07 -13.62
N GLU A 130 6.67 19.47 -13.13
CA GLU A 130 6.29 19.39 -11.71
C GLU A 130 5.70 18.02 -11.42
N HIS A 131 5.91 17.51 -10.22
CA HIS A 131 5.41 16.19 -9.86
C HIS A 131 3.88 16.21 -9.83
N ILE A 132 3.23 15.33 -10.62
CA ILE A 132 1.77 15.31 -10.79
C ILE A 132 1.02 15.10 -9.47
N ALA A 133 1.60 14.36 -8.55
CA ALA A 133 1.00 14.13 -7.25
C ALA A 133 0.91 15.43 -6.42
N ASP A 134 1.86 16.33 -6.56
CA ASP A 134 1.88 17.60 -5.81
C ASP A 134 0.85 18.59 -6.38
N THR A 135 0.55 18.50 -7.68
CA THR A 135 -0.37 19.41 -8.37
C THR A 135 -1.81 18.90 -8.44
N GLU A 136 -2.02 17.60 -8.67
CA GLU A 136 -3.35 17.02 -8.86
C GLU A 136 -3.91 16.32 -7.61
N LEU A 137 -3.05 15.78 -6.76
CA LEU A 137 -3.40 14.99 -5.57
C LEU A 137 -2.54 15.35 -4.34
N PRO A 138 -2.46 16.65 -3.97
CA PRO A 138 -1.63 17.07 -2.85
C PRO A 138 -2.10 16.43 -1.54
N ILE A 139 -1.14 15.96 -0.76
CA ILE A 139 -1.37 15.34 0.54
C ILE A 139 -0.55 16.02 1.62
N LYS A 140 -1.02 15.92 2.86
CA LYS A 140 -0.28 16.32 4.05
C LYS A 140 -0.07 15.11 4.93
N SER A 141 1.17 14.85 5.32
CA SER A 141 1.50 13.68 6.11
C SER A 141 1.14 13.83 7.59
N ILE A 142 0.94 12.71 8.28
CA ILE A 142 0.76 12.71 9.75
C ILE A 142 1.97 13.31 10.47
N THR A 143 3.18 13.14 9.92
CA THR A 143 4.38 13.76 10.49
C THR A 143 4.34 15.28 10.39
N ASP A 144 3.84 15.84 9.27
CA ASP A 144 3.66 17.29 9.13
C ASP A 144 2.60 17.81 10.10
N LEU A 145 1.47 17.10 10.21
CA LEU A 145 0.38 17.45 11.12
C LEU A 145 0.85 17.44 12.60
N VAL A 146 1.63 16.42 12.98
CA VAL A 146 2.20 16.34 14.33
C VAL A 146 3.18 17.48 14.59
N LYS A 147 4.07 17.79 13.63
CA LYS A 147 5.03 18.90 13.76
C LYS A 147 4.36 20.26 13.89
N GLU A 148 3.28 20.48 13.16
CA GLU A 148 2.49 21.72 13.27
C GLU A 148 1.78 21.84 14.62
N GLN A 149 1.19 20.75 15.10
CA GLN A 149 0.48 20.71 16.38
C GLN A 149 1.44 20.82 17.57
N ASN A 150 2.62 20.17 17.47
CA ASN A 150 3.61 20.06 18.52
C ASN A 150 5.01 20.37 17.96
N PRO A 151 5.42 21.65 17.93
CA PRO A 151 6.72 22.06 17.40
C PRO A 151 7.94 21.41 18.09
N ASP A 152 7.80 20.99 19.35
CA ASP A 152 8.88 20.37 20.13
C ASP A 152 9.06 18.86 19.83
N VAL A 153 8.11 18.24 19.10
CA VAL A 153 8.23 16.85 18.66
C VAL A 153 9.08 16.79 17.39
N GLU A 154 10.17 16.04 17.43
CA GLU A 154 10.94 15.75 16.21
C GLU A 154 10.17 14.77 15.31
N VAL A 155 10.15 15.04 14.00
CA VAL A 155 9.46 14.18 13.05
C VAL A 155 10.41 13.67 11.97
N PHE A 156 10.26 12.40 11.62
CA PHE A 156 11.05 11.75 10.58
C PHE A 156 10.09 11.07 9.60
N ASN A 157 10.24 11.36 8.30
CA ASN A 157 9.50 10.70 7.22
C ASN A 157 10.53 10.28 6.15
N VAL A 158 11.05 9.06 6.30
CA VAL A 158 12.16 8.55 5.51
C VAL A 158 11.67 7.44 4.59
N LYS A 159 11.84 7.63 3.29
CA LYS A 159 11.53 6.64 2.25
C LYS A 159 12.83 6.05 1.69
N ARG A 160 12.74 4.93 0.99
CA ARG A 160 13.91 4.32 0.37
C ARG A 160 14.44 5.17 -0.79
N PHE A 161 15.78 5.13 -0.98
CA PHE A 161 16.41 5.64 -2.21
C PHE A 161 15.88 4.88 -3.45
N PRO A 162 15.60 5.49 -4.60
CA PRO A 162 15.87 6.90 -4.94
C PRO A 162 14.71 7.87 -4.63
N VAL A 163 13.58 7.42 -4.10
CA VAL A 163 12.43 8.30 -3.77
C VAL A 163 12.84 9.37 -2.76
N ASP A 164 13.62 8.97 -1.75
CA ASP A 164 14.31 9.89 -0.84
C ASP A 164 15.81 9.82 -1.16
N PRO A 165 16.45 10.91 -1.63
CA PRO A 165 17.89 10.94 -1.94
C PRO A 165 18.76 10.56 -0.74
N ASN A 166 18.30 10.82 0.49
CA ASN A 166 18.98 10.49 1.75
C ASN A 166 18.53 9.17 2.37
N GLY A 167 17.58 8.51 1.73
CA GLY A 167 16.99 7.27 2.21
C GLY A 167 17.93 6.06 2.16
N PRO A 168 17.54 4.96 2.84
CA PRO A 168 18.35 3.75 2.90
C PRO A 168 18.48 3.09 1.52
N LYS A 169 19.70 2.75 1.12
CA LYS A 169 19.98 1.96 -0.10
C LYS A 169 19.97 0.46 0.18
N LYS A 170 20.29 0.08 1.40
CA LYS A 170 20.35 -1.30 1.88
C LYS A 170 19.69 -1.40 3.25
N LEU A 171 19.24 -2.56 3.60
CA LEU A 171 18.56 -2.81 4.88
C LEU A 171 19.40 -2.37 6.12
N ARG A 172 20.73 -2.56 6.08
CA ARG A 172 21.63 -2.05 7.14
C ARG A 172 21.71 -0.52 7.21
N ASP A 173 21.42 0.17 6.11
CA ASP A 173 21.40 1.63 6.11
C ASP A 173 20.17 2.14 6.83
N LEU A 174 19.04 1.41 6.71
CA LEU A 174 17.81 1.70 7.46
C LEU A 174 18.08 1.69 8.97
N GLU A 175 18.72 0.63 9.48
CA GLU A 175 19.11 0.54 10.89
C GLU A 175 19.93 1.75 11.35
N ARG A 176 20.96 2.11 10.58
CA ARG A 176 21.83 3.25 10.89
C ARG A 176 21.10 4.60 10.84
N ILE A 177 20.21 4.78 9.86
CA ILE A 177 19.42 6.02 9.72
C ILE A 177 18.48 6.15 10.90
N ILE A 178 17.72 5.11 11.25
CA ILE A 178 16.83 5.12 12.41
C ILE A 178 17.62 5.45 13.69
N ASP A 179 18.70 4.72 13.94
CA ASP A 179 19.57 4.92 15.11
C ASP A 179 20.05 6.37 15.22
N LYS A 180 20.56 6.94 14.14
CA LYS A 180 21.03 8.33 14.11
C LYS A 180 19.88 9.34 14.32
N SER A 181 18.69 9.06 13.76
CA SER A 181 17.55 9.98 13.85
C SER A 181 17.03 10.12 15.27
N ILE A 182 16.99 9.03 16.04
CA ILE A 182 16.36 9.02 17.37
C ILE A 182 17.32 9.14 18.55
N THR A 183 18.64 9.07 18.30
CA THR A 183 19.67 9.23 19.35
C THR A 183 19.71 10.67 19.87
N GLY A 184 19.54 10.84 21.18
CA GLY A 184 19.56 12.16 21.84
C GLY A 184 18.28 12.97 21.66
N VAL A 185 17.24 12.41 21.05
CA VAL A 185 15.92 13.04 20.87
C VAL A 185 15.04 12.72 22.08
N GLU A 186 14.33 13.71 22.62
CA GLU A 186 13.46 13.52 23.78
C GLU A 186 12.05 13.07 23.41
N SER A 187 11.53 13.55 22.27
CA SER A 187 10.19 13.23 21.77
C SER A 187 10.19 13.17 20.25
N CYS A 188 9.66 12.09 19.67
CA CYS A 188 9.59 11.98 18.22
C CYS A 188 8.46 11.10 17.72
N LEU A 189 8.02 11.40 16.47
CA LEU A 189 7.29 10.49 15.60
C LEU A 189 8.15 10.19 14.38
N GLY A 190 8.59 8.94 14.22
CA GLY A 190 9.36 8.49 13.06
C GLY A 190 8.56 7.53 12.18
N TYR A 191 8.51 7.80 10.88
CA TYR A 191 8.08 6.85 9.85
C TYR A 191 9.26 6.51 8.97
N PHE A 192 9.52 5.20 8.82
CA PHE A 192 10.61 4.69 8.01
C PHE A 192 10.09 3.58 7.10
N TYR A 193 10.29 3.73 5.80
CA TYR A 193 9.84 2.79 4.77
C TYR A 193 11.00 2.10 4.09
N TYR A 194 10.87 0.79 3.89
CA TYR A 194 11.80 -0.04 3.13
C TYR A 194 11.05 -1.02 2.21
N ASP A 195 11.42 -1.06 0.93
CA ASP A 195 10.69 -1.75 -0.15
C ASP A 195 10.89 -3.28 -0.22
N SER A 196 11.52 -3.88 0.77
CA SER A 196 11.67 -5.34 0.86
C SER A 196 10.89 -5.90 2.04
N PRO A 197 10.30 -7.08 1.89
CA PRO A 197 10.58 -8.12 0.88
C PRO A 197 9.82 -8.01 -0.45
N ASP A 198 8.92 -7.01 -0.66
CA ASP A 198 8.06 -6.90 -1.82
C ASP A 198 8.82 -6.99 -3.16
N TYR A 199 9.84 -6.14 -3.33
CA TYR A 199 10.63 -6.09 -4.57
C TYR A 199 11.18 -7.46 -4.99
N GLU A 200 11.68 -8.25 -4.04
CA GLU A 200 12.20 -9.59 -4.32
C GLU A 200 11.11 -10.61 -4.55
N MET A 201 9.94 -10.46 -3.91
CA MET A 201 8.81 -11.37 -4.11
C MET A 201 8.19 -11.23 -5.50
N HIS A 202 8.12 -10.03 -6.05
CA HIS A 202 7.73 -9.84 -7.44
C HIS A 202 8.61 -10.65 -8.40
N ALA A 203 9.92 -10.62 -8.23
CA ALA A 203 10.87 -11.29 -9.13
C ALA A 203 10.96 -12.82 -8.89
N HIS A 204 10.82 -13.27 -7.65
CA HIS A 204 11.21 -14.62 -7.25
C HIS A 204 10.06 -15.48 -6.69
N GLY A 205 8.89 -14.88 -6.38
CA GLY A 205 7.79 -15.53 -5.67
C GLY A 205 7.98 -15.49 -4.15
N ILE A 206 6.88 -15.73 -3.43
CA ILE A 206 6.83 -15.56 -1.97
C ILE A 206 7.57 -16.66 -1.20
N ASP A 207 7.73 -17.84 -1.75
CA ASP A 207 8.34 -19.03 -1.15
C ASP A 207 9.85 -19.16 -1.43
N ASN A 208 10.46 -18.16 -2.08
CA ASN A 208 11.89 -18.19 -2.40
C ASN A 208 12.77 -18.05 -1.14
N TRP A 209 13.87 -18.82 -1.08
CA TRP A 209 14.83 -18.78 0.03
C TRP A 209 15.44 -17.40 0.31
N ARG A 210 15.51 -16.51 -0.70
CA ARG A 210 15.98 -15.13 -0.55
C ARG A 210 15.09 -14.35 0.41
N ILE A 211 13.77 -14.56 0.31
CA ILE A 211 12.79 -13.92 1.19
C ILE A 211 13.03 -14.35 2.64
N HIS A 212 13.32 -15.63 2.87
CA HIS A 212 13.68 -16.12 4.20
C HIS A 212 14.91 -15.40 4.80
N ILE A 213 15.95 -15.17 3.98
CA ILE A 213 17.14 -14.42 4.43
C ILE A 213 16.79 -12.97 4.76
N ILE A 214 15.99 -12.31 3.93
CA ILE A 214 15.57 -10.91 4.13
C ILE A 214 14.76 -10.81 5.43
N MET A 215 13.79 -11.67 5.64
CA MET A 215 12.95 -11.71 6.83
C MET A 215 13.76 -11.91 8.11
N ARG A 216 14.76 -12.80 8.08
CA ARG A 216 15.68 -12.96 9.21
C ARG A 216 16.51 -11.70 9.48
N ARG A 217 16.99 -11.01 8.45
CA ARG A 217 17.73 -9.74 8.60
C ARG A 217 16.85 -8.65 9.17
N ILE A 218 15.59 -8.53 8.72
CA ILE A 218 14.59 -7.61 9.30
C ILE A 218 14.42 -7.91 10.79
N ASN A 219 14.17 -9.18 11.15
CA ASN A 219 14.01 -9.60 12.53
C ASN A 219 15.22 -9.22 13.42
N ASP A 220 16.43 -9.40 12.90
CA ASP A 220 17.65 -9.08 13.63
C ASP A 220 17.88 -7.58 13.80
N ILE A 221 17.57 -6.77 12.78
CA ILE A 221 17.67 -5.31 12.82
C ILE A 221 16.70 -4.74 13.86
N VAL A 222 15.44 -5.14 13.79
CA VAL A 222 14.41 -4.68 14.72
C VAL A 222 14.78 -5.04 16.17
N ARG A 223 15.28 -6.26 16.41
CA ARG A 223 15.76 -6.68 17.72
C ARG A 223 16.92 -5.81 18.23
N ARG A 224 17.87 -5.45 17.37
CA ARG A 224 18.99 -4.57 17.76
C ARG A 224 18.55 -3.14 18.07
N LEU A 225 17.66 -2.58 17.25
CA LEU A 225 17.09 -1.25 17.47
C LEU A 225 16.33 -1.19 18.78
N ALA A 226 15.42 -2.13 19.04
CA ALA A 226 14.64 -2.18 20.27
C ALA A 226 15.54 -2.31 21.52
N LYS A 227 16.59 -3.14 21.46
CA LYS A 227 17.55 -3.27 22.57
C LYS A 227 18.39 -2.02 22.79
N LYS A 228 18.75 -1.31 21.72
CA LYS A 228 19.61 -0.10 21.80
C LYS A 228 18.85 1.11 22.32
N HIS A 229 17.55 1.19 22.04
CA HIS A 229 16.68 2.33 22.37
C HIS A 229 15.48 1.85 23.22
N PRO A 230 15.71 1.45 24.48
CA PRO A 230 14.65 0.92 25.34
C PRO A 230 13.57 1.94 25.73
N ASP A 231 13.84 3.23 25.52
CA ASP A 231 12.95 4.36 25.75
C ASP A 231 12.07 4.70 24.52
N THR A 232 12.19 3.94 23.45
CA THR A 232 11.46 4.16 22.19
C THR A 232 10.50 3.01 21.92
N LEU A 233 9.22 3.35 21.74
CA LEU A 233 8.22 2.40 21.25
C LEU A 233 8.40 2.22 19.74
N PHE A 234 8.71 1.01 19.33
CA PHE A 234 8.79 0.66 17.91
C PHE A 234 7.57 -0.13 17.47
N PHE A 235 7.06 0.19 16.30
CA PHE A 235 6.13 -0.65 15.55
C PHE A 235 6.81 -1.17 14.28
N THR A 236 6.55 -2.43 13.94
CA THR A 236 6.80 -2.95 12.59
C THR A 236 5.50 -3.47 12.00
N PHE A 237 5.30 -3.18 10.72
CA PHE A 237 4.09 -3.53 9.97
C PHE A 237 4.39 -3.53 8.47
N ALA A 238 3.40 -3.91 7.67
CA ALA A 238 3.44 -3.85 6.22
C ALA A 238 2.31 -2.96 5.69
N ASP A 239 2.37 -2.63 4.44
CA ASP A 239 1.28 -2.02 3.68
C ASP A 239 0.30 -3.06 3.12
N HIS A 240 0.79 -4.23 2.74
CA HIS A 240 0.01 -5.38 2.24
C HIS A 240 0.78 -6.69 2.42
N GLY A 241 0.09 -7.79 2.12
CA GLY A 241 0.73 -9.08 1.93
C GLY A 241 1.02 -9.35 0.45
N HIS A 242 1.38 -10.59 0.12
CA HIS A 242 1.82 -10.95 -1.23
C HIS A 242 1.49 -12.41 -1.54
N ILE A 243 1.21 -12.76 -2.80
CA ILE A 243 0.94 -14.13 -3.22
C ILE A 243 1.68 -14.48 -4.52
N ASN A 244 1.90 -15.78 -4.78
CA ASN A 244 2.34 -16.25 -6.09
C ASN A 244 1.18 -16.16 -7.08
N VAL A 245 1.46 -15.70 -8.30
CA VAL A 245 0.42 -15.38 -9.29
C VAL A 245 0.57 -16.14 -10.60
N LYS A 246 -0.52 -16.15 -11.34
CA LYS A 246 -0.63 -16.55 -12.75
C LYS A 246 -1.26 -15.43 -13.55
N PHE A 247 -1.08 -15.43 -14.85
CA PHE A 247 -1.55 -14.39 -15.74
C PHE A 247 -2.58 -14.92 -16.74
N LEU A 248 -3.61 -14.12 -17.00
CA LEU A 248 -4.60 -14.30 -18.04
C LEU A 248 -4.45 -13.16 -19.03
N ASP A 249 -4.25 -13.50 -20.31
CA ASP A 249 -4.06 -12.52 -21.38
C ASP A 249 -5.42 -12.06 -21.92
N MET A 250 -5.69 -10.76 -21.78
CA MET A 250 -6.95 -10.19 -22.29
C MET A 250 -6.98 -10.09 -23.82
N ASP A 251 -5.83 -10.10 -24.49
CA ASP A 251 -5.77 -10.10 -25.96
C ASP A 251 -6.29 -11.41 -26.59
N GLU A 252 -6.44 -12.49 -25.80
CA GLU A 252 -7.14 -13.71 -26.23
C GLU A 252 -8.64 -13.48 -26.46
N HIS A 253 -9.19 -12.33 -26.01
CA HIS A 253 -10.60 -11.97 -26.11
C HIS A 253 -10.80 -10.62 -26.81
N PRO A 254 -10.56 -10.53 -28.13
CA PRO A 254 -10.66 -9.29 -28.89
C PRO A 254 -12.07 -8.69 -28.92
N ASP A 255 -13.10 -9.53 -28.74
CA ASP A 255 -14.49 -9.10 -28.58
C ASP A 255 -14.72 -8.29 -27.30
N LEU A 256 -14.03 -8.59 -26.22
CA LEU A 256 -14.04 -7.80 -25.00
C LEU A 256 -13.13 -6.56 -25.12
N MET A 257 -11.92 -6.74 -25.66
CA MET A 257 -10.95 -5.64 -25.77
C MET A 257 -11.45 -4.49 -26.65
N CYS A 258 -12.20 -4.79 -27.72
CA CYS A 258 -12.76 -3.76 -28.60
C CYS A 258 -13.81 -2.87 -27.93
N LEU A 259 -14.32 -3.23 -26.75
CA LEU A 259 -15.29 -2.44 -25.98
C LEU A 259 -14.63 -1.37 -25.09
N LEU A 260 -13.32 -1.43 -24.88
CA LEU A 260 -12.59 -0.48 -24.04
C LEU A 260 -12.38 0.85 -24.76
N LYS A 261 -12.51 1.96 -24.03
CA LYS A 261 -12.17 3.34 -24.50
C LYS A 261 -10.68 3.54 -24.63
N HIS A 262 -9.93 3.02 -23.68
CA HIS A 262 -8.48 3.07 -23.58
C HIS A 262 -7.95 1.90 -22.74
N PRO A 263 -6.63 1.70 -22.66
CA PRO A 263 -6.03 0.64 -21.86
C PRO A 263 -6.54 0.59 -20.41
N THR A 264 -6.49 -0.60 -19.81
CA THR A 264 -6.84 -0.78 -18.39
C THR A 264 -5.98 0.09 -17.48
N SER A 265 -6.54 0.44 -16.34
CA SER A 265 -5.87 1.25 -15.32
C SER A 265 -5.78 0.48 -13.99
N PHE A 266 -5.10 1.04 -13.01
CA PHE A 266 -4.82 0.48 -11.69
C PHE A 266 -3.84 -0.71 -11.74
N GLU A 267 -4.17 -1.77 -11.01
CA GLU A 267 -3.32 -2.93 -10.82
C GLU A 267 -3.81 -4.12 -11.64
N LYS A 268 -2.90 -5.04 -11.98
CA LYS A 268 -3.24 -6.26 -12.70
C LYS A 268 -4.17 -7.20 -11.95
N ARG A 269 -4.22 -7.06 -10.62
CA ARG A 269 -5.10 -7.81 -9.75
C ARG A 269 -6.36 -7.06 -9.36
N THR A 270 -6.35 -5.74 -9.55
CA THR A 270 -7.54 -4.88 -9.43
C THR A 270 -7.56 -3.88 -10.58
N PRO A 271 -7.81 -4.35 -11.82
CA PRO A 271 -7.93 -3.48 -12.97
C PRO A 271 -9.23 -2.67 -12.96
N VAL A 272 -9.13 -1.46 -13.50
CA VAL A 272 -10.25 -0.56 -13.78
C VAL A 272 -10.46 -0.45 -15.27
N PHE A 273 -11.72 -0.43 -15.69
CA PHE A 273 -12.14 -0.43 -17.07
C PHE A 273 -12.97 0.81 -17.40
N PHE A 274 -12.66 1.42 -18.52
CA PHE A 274 -13.41 2.52 -19.12
C PHE A 274 -14.03 2.03 -20.42
N ILE A 275 -15.35 2.02 -20.50
CA ILE A 275 -16.09 1.31 -21.55
C ILE A 275 -16.67 2.31 -22.55
N LYS A 276 -16.67 1.95 -23.84
CA LYS A 276 -17.32 2.72 -24.90
C LYS A 276 -18.80 2.91 -24.62
N ASP A 277 -19.32 4.07 -24.97
CA ASP A 277 -20.70 4.44 -24.67
C ASP A 277 -21.72 3.43 -25.21
N GLY A 278 -22.64 3.01 -24.34
CA GLY A 278 -23.67 2.02 -24.65
C GLY A 278 -23.18 0.57 -24.68
N LYS A 279 -21.89 0.31 -24.33
CA LYS A 279 -21.30 -1.03 -24.36
C LYS A 279 -21.14 -1.67 -22.96
N GLN A 280 -21.59 -1.00 -21.92
CA GLN A 280 -21.40 -1.43 -20.53
C GLN A 280 -21.97 -2.84 -20.28
N LYS A 281 -23.21 -3.11 -20.73
CA LYS A 281 -23.85 -4.40 -20.53
C LYS A 281 -23.14 -5.54 -21.29
N GLU A 282 -22.75 -5.28 -22.54
CA GLU A 282 -22.00 -6.25 -23.36
C GLU A 282 -20.66 -6.58 -22.72
N PHE A 283 -19.95 -5.57 -22.20
CA PHE A 283 -18.70 -5.75 -21.46
C PHE A 283 -18.90 -6.62 -20.22
N GLU A 284 -19.90 -6.32 -19.39
CA GLU A 284 -20.18 -7.08 -18.17
C GLU A 284 -20.46 -8.55 -18.47
N GLU A 285 -21.28 -8.84 -19.49
CA GLU A 285 -21.61 -10.22 -19.89
C GLU A 285 -20.34 -10.99 -20.35
N LEU A 286 -19.51 -10.37 -21.21
CA LEU A 286 -18.26 -10.97 -21.69
C LEU A 286 -17.22 -11.12 -20.58
N PHE A 287 -17.06 -10.09 -19.72
CA PHE A 287 -16.12 -10.15 -18.60
C PHE A 287 -16.48 -11.29 -17.64
N ARG A 288 -17.75 -11.40 -17.24
CA ARG A 288 -18.21 -12.49 -16.36
C ARG A 288 -18.04 -13.86 -17.01
N LYS A 289 -18.26 -13.98 -18.32
CA LYS A 289 -18.05 -15.22 -19.07
C LYS A 289 -16.58 -15.67 -19.07
N TYR A 290 -15.64 -14.74 -19.24
CA TYR A 290 -14.23 -15.09 -19.39
C TYR A 290 -13.46 -15.12 -18.07
N TYR A 291 -13.82 -14.26 -17.12
CA TYR A 291 -13.04 -14.02 -15.89
C TYR A 291 -13.85 -14.13 -14.59
N GLY A 292 -15.16 -14.36 -14.66
CA GLY A 292 -16.04 -14.36 -13.49
C GLY A 292 -15.70 -15.40 -12.41
N ASP A 293 -15.01 -16.48 -12.77
CA ASP A 293 -14.54 -17.48 -11.81
C ASP A 293 -13.34 -16.98 -10.96
N HIS A 294 -12.63 -15.96 -11.43
CA HIS A 294 -11.38 -15.48 -10.85
C HIS A 294 -11.44 -14.03 -10.37
N PHE A 295 -12.41 -13.27 -10.87
CA PHE A 295 -12.54 -11.84 -10.56
C PHE A 295 -13.97 -11.48 -10.17
N LEU A 296 -14.08 -10.72 -9.09
CA LEU A 296 -15.31 -10.03 -8.75
C LEU A 296 -15.38 -8.71 -9.54
N LEU A 297 -16.37 -8.58 -10.43
CA LEU A 297 -16.62 -7.35 -11.17
C LEU A 297 -17.68 -6.51 -10.46
N MET A 298 -17.38 -5.23 -10.26
CA MET A 298 -18.25 -4.21 -9.68
C MET A 298 -18.39 -3.06 -10.67
N SER A 299 -19.59 -2.56 -10.85
CA SER A 299 -19.79 -1.25 -11.48
C SER A 299 -19.22 -0.14 -10.58
N LYS A 300 -18.92 1.01 -11.14
CA LYS A 300 -18.51 2.20 -10.38
C LYS A 300 -19.46 2.50 -9.22
N LYS A 301 -20.78 2.41 -9.46
CA LYS A 301 -21.79 2.63 -8.44
C LYS A 301 -21.65 1.64 -7.28
N GLU A 302 -21.56 0.35 -7.57
CA GLU A 302 -21.38 -0.70 -6.56
C GLU A 302 -20.09 -0.52 -5.76
N ALA A 303 -18.99 -0.18 -6.43
CA ALA A 303 -17.70 0.07 -5.78
C ALA A 303 -17.75 1.24 -4.80
N ILE A 304 -18.46 2.33 -5.14
CA ILE A 304 -18.65 3.49 -4.27
C ILE A 304 -19.61 3.15 -3.13
N GLU A 305 -20.76 2.56 -3.41
CA GLU A 305 -21.80 2.22 -2.40
C GLU A 305 -21.31 1.18 -1.39
N SER A 306 -20.46 0.26 -1.81
CA SER A 306 -19.83 -0.72 -0.92
C SER A 306 -18.71 -0.13 -0.05
N GLN A 307 -18.31 1.12 -0.30
CA GLN A 307 -17.18 1.78 0.36
C GLN A 307 -15.88 0.97 0.31
N ILE A 308 -15.64 0.22 -0.79
CA ILE A 308 -14.49 -0.66 -0.86
C ILE A 308 -13.17 0.13 -0.81
N PHE A 309 -13.14 1.37 -1.31
CA PHE A 309 -11.99 2.27 -1.26
C PHE A 309 -11.91 3.12 0.02
N GLY A 310 -12.72 2.78 1.02
CA GLY A 310 -12.82 3.48 2.30
C GLY A 310 -14.02 4.42 2.38
N GLU A 311 -14.13 5.08 3.51
CA GLU A 311 -15.17 6.05 3.87
C GLU A 311 -14.59 7.46 3.93
N GLY A 312 -15.42 8.48 4.16
CA GLY A 312 -15.02 9.87 4.33
C GLY A 312 -15.42 10.76 3.18
N GLU A 313 -14.80 11.93 3.08
CA GLU A 313 -15.08 12.91 2.03
C GLU A 313 -14.48 12.44 0.70
N VAL A 314 -15.35 12.24 -0.28
CA VAL A 314 -14.94 11.69 -1.58
C VAL A 314 -14.15 12.73 -2.38
N ASN A 315 -12.90 12.42 -2.72
CA ASN A 315 -12.12 13.24 -3.63
C ASN A 315 -12.70 13.14 -5.05
N PRO A 316 -13.03 14.27 -5.72
CA PRO A 316 -13.55 14.24 -7.08
C PRO A 316 -12.65 13.50 -8.07
N LYS A 317 -11.33 13.59 -7.91
CA LYS A 317 -10.36 12.84 -8.74
C LYS A 317 -10.47 11.32 -8.56
N ALA A 318 -10.74 10.84 -7.33
CA ALA A 318 -10.97 9.42 -7.12
C ALA A 318 -12.12 8.90 -7.98
N LEU A 319 -13.18 9.68 -8.13
CA LEU A 319 -14.31 9.33 -9.00
C LEU A 319 -13.92 9.24 -10.47
N GLU A 320 -12.99 10.07 -10.95
CA GLU A 320 -12.48 9.98 -12.33
C GLU A 320 -11.73 8.68 -12.54
N PHE A 321 -10.93 8.24 -11.54
CA PHE A 321 -10.06 7.07 -11.67
C PHE A 321 -10.78 5.73 -11.61
N ILE A 322 -11.96 5.63 -11.00
CA ILE A 322 -12.70 4.36 -10.83
C ILE A 322 -13.25 3.81 -12.16
N GLY A 323 -13.37 4.63 -13.22
CA GLY A 323 -13.89 4.21 -14.52
C GLY A 323 -15.36 3.74 -14.48
N ASP A 324 -15.76 2.89 -15.42
CA ASP A 324 -17.10 2.30 -15.47
C ASP A 324 -17.21 1.05 -14.58
N TYR A 325 -16.15 0.24 -14.55
CA TYR A 325 -16.07 -0.99 -13.76
C TYR A 325 -14.71 -1.14 -13.07
N VAL A 326 -14.76 -1.77 -11.90
CA VAL A 326 -13.59 -2.24 -11.16
C VAL A 326 -13.71 -3.76 -11.05
N ALA A 327 -12.68 -4.48 -11.44
CA ALA A 327 -12.59 -5.90 -11.12
C ALA A 327 -11.53 -6.13 -10.05
N THR A 328 -11.71 -7.12 -9.19
CA THR A 328 -10.68 -7.51 -8.23
C THR A 328 -10.52 -9.03 -8.21
N SER A 329 -9.26 -9.47 -8.23
CA SER A 329 -8.94 -10.89 -8.17
C SER A 329 -9.27 -11.45 -6.78
N ILE A 330 -9.95 -12.59 -6.77
CA ILE A 330 -10.34 -13.33 -5.57
C ILE A 330 -9.49 -14.59 -5.35
N ASP A 331 -8.52 -14.81 -6.22
CA ASP A 331 -7.58 -15.93 -6.15
C ASP A 331 -6.17 -15.52 -6.64
N LYS A 332 -5.46 -16.38 -7.41
CA LYS A 332 -4.07 -16.17 -7.83
C LYS A 332 -3.89 -15.49 -9.19
N TYR A 333 -4.95 -15.08 -9.88
CA TYR A 333 -4.81 -14.57 -11.24
C TYR A 333 -4.64 -13.05 -11.31
N CYS A 334 -3.82 -12.63 -12.29
CA CYS A 334 -3.67 -11.25 -12.75
C CYS A 334 -4.24 -11.14 -14.17
N LEU A 335 -4.87 -10.02 -14.50
CA LEU A 335 -5.22 -9.66 -15.88
C LEU A 335 -4.13 -8.79 -16.50
N TYR A 336 -3.80 -9.03 -17.76
CA TYR A 336 -2.92 -8.17 -18.53
C TYR A 336 -3.34 -8.18 -19.99
N ALA A 337 -2.92 -7.17 -20.74
CA ALA A 337 -3.01 -7.16 -22.19
C ALA A 337 -1.58 -7.01 -22.72
N ASN A 338 -1.13 -7.99 -23.49
CA ASN A 338 0.23 -8.03 -24.04
C ASN A 338 0.47 -6.88 -25.02
N SER A 339 -0.59 -6.49 -25.76
CA SER A 339 -0.60 -5.34 -26.68
C SER A 339 -0.37 -3.98 -26.00
N GLU A 340 -0.66 -3.88 -24.70
CA GLU A 340 -0.51 -2.64 -23.91
C GLU A 340 0.90 -2.45 -23.34
N MET A 341 1.78 -3.46 -23.46
CA MET A 341 3.08 -3.46 -22.78
C MET A 341 4.20 -3.91 -23.72
N LYS A 342 5.15 -3.01 -24.01
CA LYS A 342 6.29 -3.31 -24.90
C LYS A 342 7.34 -4.23 -24.29
N ASP A 343 7.56 -4.18 -22.96
CA ASP A 343 8.58 -4.94 -22.24
C ASP A 343 8.00 -5.55 -20.96
N PHE A 344 7.05 -6.47 -21.10
CA PHE A 344 6.36 -7.07 -19.98
C PHE A 344 7.16 -8.20 -19.33
N MET A 345 7.60 -7.97 -18.09
CA MET A 345 8.12 -9.04 -17.24
C MET A 345 6.97 -9.63 -16.41
N MET A 346 6.68 -10.92 -16.59
CA MET A 346 5.72 -11.63 -15.77
C MET A 346 6.27 -11.82 -14.37
N PHE A 347 5.69 -11.17 -13.38
CA PHE A 347 6.04 -11.36 -11.98
C PHE A 347 5.67 -12.77 -11.51
N LYS A 348 6.49 -13.34 -10.62
CA LYS A 348 6.18 -14.61 -9.93
C LYS A 348 5.24 -14.41 -8.77
N GLY A 349 5.37 -13.29 -8.07
CA GLY A 349 4.48 -12.86 -7.02
C GLY A 349 3.89 -11.48 -7.30
N HIS A 350 2.72 -11.21 -6.77
CA HIS A 350 2.02 -9.92 -6.87
C HIS A 350 1.06 -9.74 -5.69
N HIS A 351 0.53 -8.54 -5.58
CA HIS A 351 -0.44 -8.08 -4.60
C HIS A 351 -1.54 -7.26 -5.28
N ALA A 352 -2.37 -6.55 -4.52
CA ALA A 352 -3.46 -5.67 -4.98
C ALA A 352 -4.77 -6.38 -5.33
N GLY A 353 -4.90 -7.70 -5.06
CA GLY A 353 -6.18 -8.41 -5.13
C GLY A 353 -6.93 -8.41 -3.80
N ASN A 354 -8.03 -9.17 -3.75
CA ASN A 354 -8.91 -9.23 -2.58
C ASN A 354 -8.80 -10.58 -1.84
N THR A 355 -7.60 -11.14 -1.74
CA THR A 355 -7.37 -12.34 -0.94
C THR A 355 -7.00 -11.97 0.50
N GLU A 356 -7.27 -12.87 1.44
CA GLU A 356 -6.89 -12.67 2.85
C GLU A 356 -5.38 -12.48 2.99
N ASP A 357 -4.58 -13.20 2.21
CA ASP A 357 -3.13 -13.16 2.22
C ASP A 357 -2.55 -11.82 1.75
N GLU A 358 -3.27 -11.09 0.92
CA GLU A 358 -2.88 -9.74 0.47
C GLU A 358 -3.36 -8.66 1.45
N MET A 359 -4.53 -8.87 2.07
CA MET A 359 -5.18 -7.88 2.92
C MET A 359 -4.71 -7.87 4.37
N LYS A 360 -4.33 -9.03 4.95
CA LYS A 360 -4.00 -9.12 6.38
C LYS A 360 -2.56 -8.73 6.70
N ILE A 361 -2.42 -7.82 7.67
CA ILE A 361 -1.15 -7.26 8.13
C ILE A 361 -1.04 -7.51 9.64
N ASP A 362 0.05 -8.12 10.10
CA ASP A 362 0.36 -8.20 11.52
C ASP A 362 1.21 -6.99 11.94
N ILE A 363 0.79 -6.30 12.99
CA ILE A 363 1.55 -5.26 13.68
C ILE A 363 2.29 -5.92 14.85
N SER A 364 3.58 -5.63 14.97
CA SER A 364 4.36 -5.96 16.17
C SER A 364 4.81 -4.69 16.87
N ALA A 365 4.82 -4.70 18.22
CA ALA A 365 5.21 -3.56 19.05
C ALA A 365 6.30 -3.96 20.05
N TYR A 366 7.32 -3.12 20.20
CA TYR A 366 8.52 -3.40 21.01
C TYR A 366 8.75 -2.27 22.01
N ASN A 367 9.19 -2.63 23.19
CA ASN A 367 9.40 -1.71 24.33
C ASN A 367 8.07 -1.08 24.81
N VAL A 368 7.03 -1.89 24.84
CA VAL A 368 5.69 -1.54 25.33
C VAL A 368 5.70 -1.31 26.84
#